data_d2192e0f72a14caaf57a865510018633
#
_entry.id   d2192e0f72a14caaf57a865510018633
#
_cell.length_a   1.000
_cell.length_b   1.000
_cell.length_c   1.000
_cell.angle_alpha   90.00
_cell.angle_beta   90.00
_cell.angle_gamma   90.00
#
_symmetry.space_group_name_H-M   'P 1'
#
loop_
_entity.id
_entity.type
_entity.pdbx_description
1 polymer ?
#
loop_
_entity_poly.entity_id
_entity_poly.type
_entity_poly.pdbx_seq_one_letter_code
_entity_poly.pdbx_strand_id
1 'polypeptide(L)'
;MSEILPGCAPIGLESIRNQDSSPIIRLVGVETTLLGQKVLDGVTLDIPPRQITVIIGLSGAGKSVILRHMIGLTRPDRGQVLVDGVDINLLSRKGLYALRDRFGVMFQTGALFESMTVFDNVAFPLREKTKSGEGEIREKVTQVLALVGLPDTGGKYPDELSGGMVRRVALARAMVMDPEIIFFDEPTTGLDPIIRNSILKLLCDTWREFSFTMVMVSHDIPEIFNWCHNLVVVRAGKIAAAGPTASILASEDPFVQQLVTGDSAGPVSLL
;
A
#
# COMPACT_ATOMS: atom_id res chain seq x y z
N MET A 1 -9.11 4.07 -25.80
CA MET A 1 -10.25 4.05 -24.87
C MET A 1 -10.04 2.83 -23.99
N SER A 2 -9.47 3.01 -22.79
CA SER A 2 -9.30 1.92 -21.81
C SER A 2 -10.67 1.62 -21.21
N GLU A 3 -11.16 0.41 -21.34
CA GLU A 3 -12.37 -0.03 -20.69
C GLU A 3 -12.17 0.08 -19.17
N ILE A 4 -13.00 0.93 -18.54
CA ILE A 4 -13.11 1.01 -17.09
C ILE A 4 -13.51 -0.39 -16.59
N LEU A 5 -12.75 -0.96 -15.66
CA LEU A 5 -13.11 -2.25 -15.04
C LEU A 5 -14.57 -2.17 -14.57
N PRO A 6 -15.46 -3.06 -15.04
CA PRO A 6 -16.86 -3.02 -14.65
C PRO A 6 -17.00 -3.20 -13.13
N GLY A 7 -17.52 -2.19 -12.45
CA GLY A 7 -17.72 -2.16 -11.00
C GLY A 7 -16.79 -1.28 -10.20
N CYS A 8 -15.69 -0.76 -10.75
CA CYS A 8 -14.94 0.34 -10.17
C CYS A 8 -15.33 1.64 -10.87
N ALA A 9 -16.50 2.18 -10.57
CA ALA A 9 -16.81 3.55 -10.96
C ALA A 9 -15.74 4.49 -10.35
N PRO A 10 -15.32 5.57 -11.05
CA PRO A 10 -14.44 6.56 -10.48
C PRO A 10 -14.98 6.96 -9.11
N ILE A 11 -14.12 6.94 -8.09
CA ILE A 11 -14.54 7.40 -6.76
C ILE A 11 -14.90 8.86 -6.92
N GLY A 12 -16.20 9.18 -6.75
CA GLY A 12 -16.69 10.54 -6.90
C GLY A 12 -15.91 11.46 -5.95
N LEU A 13 -15.12 12.37 -6.52
CA LEU A 13 -14.31 13.34 -5.78
C LEU A 13 -15.13 14.28 -4.91
N GLU A 14 -16.48 14.22 -5.01
CA GLU A 14 -17.39 15.13 -4.30
C GLU A 14 -17.64 14.74 -2.83
N SER A 15 -17.42 13.51 -2.44
CA SER A 15 -17.74 13.04 -1.07
C SER A 15 -16.66 13.33 -0.01
N ILE A 16 -15.51 13.91 -0.39
CA ILE A 16 -14.36 14.11 0.52
C ILE A 16 -14.03 15.60 0.75
N ARG A 17 -14.86 16.52 0.25
CA ARG A 17 -14.74 17.95 0.58
C ARG A 17 -15.26 18.19 2.00
N ASN A 18 -14.34 18.54 2.89
CA ASN A 18 -14.50 18.99 4.29
C ASN A 18 -14.28 17.91 5.36
N GLN A 19 -13.02 17.60 5.64
CA GLN A 19 -12.58 17.30 7.01
C GLN A 19 -11.20 17.93 7.20
N ASP A 20 -10.95 18.44 8.41
CA ASP A 20 -9.69 18.99 8.92
C ASP A 20 -8.52 18.14 8.44
N SER A 21 -7.82 18.59 7.39
CA SER A 21 -7.02 17.70 6.55
C SER A 21 -5.54 17.80 6.87
N SER A 22 -5.18 17.63 8.14
CA SER A 22 -3.78 17.33 8.44
C SER A 22 -3.45 15.94 7.89
N PRO A 23 -2.31 15.75 7.20
CA PRO A 23 -1.93 14.45 6.68
C PRO A 23 -1.71 13.47 7.83
N ILE A 24 -2.18 12.22 7.65
CA ILE A 24 -1.96 11.15 8.62
C ILE A 24 -0.50 10.71 8.65
N ILE A 25 0.19 10.78 7.49
CA ILE A 25 1.63 10.56 7.39
C ILE A 25 2.25 11.74 6.66
N ARG A 26 3.38 12.24 7.17
CA ARG A 26 4.18 13.27 6.52
C ARG A 26 5.66 12.90 6.53
N LEU A 27 6.28 12.90 5.38
CA LEU A 27 7.73 12.85 5.23
C LEU A 27 8.23 14.28 5.04
N VAL A 28 9.30 14.66 5.73
CA VAL A 28 9.89 16.02 5.64
C VAL A 28 11.38 15.90 5.38
N GLY A 29 11.79 16.22 4.16
CA GLY A 29 13.20 16.26 3.77
C GLY A 29 13.94 14.93 3.97
N VAL A 30 13.27 13.80 3.74
CA VAL A 30 13.84 12.47 4.00
C VAL A 30 14.94 12.14 3.01
N GLU A 31 16.15 11.85 3.54
CA GLU A 31 17.30 11.38 2.78
C GLU A 31 17.71 9.99 3.25
N THR A 32 18.13 9.15 2.32
CA THR A 32 18.58 7.77 2.62
C THR A 32 19.63 7.31 1.64
N THR A 33 20.73 6.78 2.19
CA THR A 33 21.82 6.16 1.44
C THR A 33 21.86 4.66 1.74
N LEU A 34 21.85 3.83 0.71
CA LEU A 34 21.99 2.38 0.83
C LEU A 34 23.21 1.94 0.03
N LEU A 35 24.10 1.17 0.65
CA LEU A 35 25.32 0.66 0.02
C LEU A 35 26.14 1.75 -0.69
N GLY A 36 26.22 2.94 -0.10
CA GLY A 36 26.95 4.09 -0.65
C GLY A 36 26.22 4.85 -1.77
N GLN A 37 25.04 4.42 -2.18
CA GLN A 37 24.23 5.12 -3.17
C GLN A 37 23.08 5.88 -2.51
N LYS A 38 22.91 7.15 -2.85
CA LYS A 38 21.80 7.98 -2.39
C LYS A 38 20.51 7.51 -3.07
N VAL A 39 19.62 6.89 -2.29
CA VAL A 39 18.35 6.32 -2.78
C VAL A 39 17.21 7.31 -2.62
N LEU A 40 17.20 8.09 -1.54
CA LEU A 40 16.24 9.19 -1.35
C LEU A 40 17.00 10.48 -1.11
N ASP A 41 16.55 11.56 -1.74
CA ASP A 41 17.20 12.87 -1.76
C ASP A 41 16.22 14.00 -1.45
N GLY A 42 15.96 14.23 -0.15
CA GLY A 42 15.11 15.32 0.32
C GLY A 42 13.61 15.08 0.07
N VAL A 43 13.12 13.84 0.20
CA VAL A 43 11.71 13.51 -0.05
C VAL A 43 10.81 14.19 0.98
N THR A 44 9.89 15.02 0.47
CA THR A 44 8.79 15.62 1.25
C THR A 44 7.47 15.20 0.62
N LEU A 45 6.58 14.60 1.43
CA LEU A 45 5.34 13.99 0.95
C LEU A 45 4.31 13.94 2.07
N ASP A 46 3.08 14.32 1.76
CA ASP A 46 1.92 14.21 2.63
C ASP A 46 0.99 13.09 2.15
N ILE A 47 0.52 12.26 3.08
CA ILE A 47 -0.49 11.23 2.84
C ILE A 47 -1.78 11.64 3.55
N PRO A 48 -2.85 11.95 2.80
CA PRO A 48 -4.15 12.28 3.38
C PRO A 48 -4.80 11.07 4.06
N PRO A 49 -5.53 11.26 5.18
CA PRO A 49 -6.25 10.19 5.85
C PRO A 49 -7.43 9.67 5.00
N ARG A 50 -7.76 8.39 5.16
CA ARG A 50 -8.94 7.73 4.55
C ARG A 50 -9.02 7.84 3.02
N GLN A 51 -7.87 8.00 2.38
CA GLN A 51 -7.74 8.07 0.92
C GLN A 51 -6.81 6.99 0.41
N ILE A 52 -6.91 6.70 -0.88
CA ILE A 52 -5.99 5.82 -1.59
C ILE A 52 -4.92 6.69 -2.23
N THR A 53 -3.68 6.55 -1.76
CA THR A 53 -2.49 7.18 -2.38
C THR A 53 -1.65 6.10 -3.05
N VAL A 54 -1.37 6.30 -4.33
CA VAL A 54 -0.54 5.38 -5.10
C VAL A 54 0.80 6.03 -5.43
N ILE A 55 1.89 5.31 -5.20
CA ILE A 55 3.26 5.72 -5.48
C ILE A 55 3.74 4.97 -6.71
N ILE A 56 4.02 5.69 -7.79
CA ILE A 56 4.53 5.15 -9.05
C ILE A 56 5.92 5.70 -9.36
N GLY A 57 6.62 5.08 -10.28
CA GLY A 57 7.95 5.49 -10.74
C GLY A 57 8.72 4.31 -11.31
N LEU A 58 9.86 4.57 -11.91
CA LEU A 58 10.72 3.53 -12.49
C LEU A 58 11.23 2.54 -11.42
N SER A 59 11.66 1.37 -11.86
CA SER A 59 12.36 0.43 -10.99
C SER A 59 13.60 1.09 -10.38
N GLY A 60 13.86 0.87 -9.09
CA GLY A 60 14.97 1.49 -8.38
C GLY A 60 14.79 2.97 -8.01
N ALA A 61 13.66 3.61 -8.33
CA ALA A 61 13.41 5.03 -8.02
C ALA A 61 13.30 5.36 -6.51
N GLY A 62 13.24 4.35 -5.63
CA GLY A 62 13.15 4.54 -4.17
C GLY A 62 11.77 4.31 -3.56
N LYS A 63 10.77 3.89 -4.35
CA LYS A 63 9.37 3.72 -3.90
C LYS A 63 9.20 2.83 -2.66
N SER A 64 9.73 1.60 -2.70
CA SER A 64 9.66 0.68 -1.55
C SER A 64 10.47 1.18 -0.34
N VAL A 65 11.51 2.01 -0.55
CA VAL A 65 12.25 2.64 0.55
C VAL A 65 11.40 3.69 1.24
N ILE A 66 10.67 4.52 0.47
CA ILE A 66 9.68 5.47 1.00
C ILE A 66 8.65 4.72 1.86
N LEU A 67 8.07 3.63 1.35
CA LEU A 67 7.10 2.82 2.07
C LEU A 67 7.69 2.26 3.37
N ARG A 68 8.91 1.71 3.34
CA ARG A 68 9.60 1.17 4.53
C ARG A 68 9.85 2.23 5.60
N HIS A 69 10.13 3.48 5.22
CA HIS A 69 10.24 4.58 6.17
C HIS A 69 8.88 4.92 6.80
N MET A 70 7.80 4.98 6.02
CA MET A 70 6.45 5.22 6.56
C MET A 70 6.03 4.17 7.58
N ILE A 71 6.37 2.89 7.35
CA ILE A 71 6.09 1.77 8.28
C ILE A 71 7.06 1.80 9.49
N GLY A 72 8.14 2.59 9.42
CA GLY A 72 9.19 2.62 10.43
C GLY A 72 10.10 1.39 10.43
N LEU A 73 10.16 0.62 9.32
CA LEU A 73 11.06 -0.53 9.19
C LEU A 73 12.52 -0.12 9.07
N THR A 74 12.76 1.05 8.48
CA THR A 74 14.08 1.66 8.34
C THR A 74 14.01 3.10 8.81
N ARG A 75 15.14 3.64 9.32
CA ARG A 75 15.27 5.06 9.67
C ARG A 75 15.96 5.79 8.54
N PRO A 76 15.54 7.01 8.18
CA PRO A 76 16.26 7.83 7.22
C PRO A 76 17.57 8.34 7.82
N ASP A 77 18.54 8.70 6.96
CA ASP A 77 19.78 9.35 7.39
C ASP A 77 19.54 10.79 7.86
N ARG A 78 18.58 11.47 7.19
CA ARG A 78 18.13 12.83 7.52
C ARG A 78 16.63 12.98 7.27
N GLY A 79 16.05 14.03 7.83
CA GLY A 79 14.63 14.34 7.72
C GLY A 79 13.79 13.63 8.78
N GLN A 80 12.49 13.75 8.65
CA GLN A 80 11.51 13.25 9.62
C GLN A 80 10.43 12.42 8.93
N VAL A 81 9.90 11.44 9.65
CA VAL A 81 8.70 10.69 9.27
C VAL A 81 7.69 10.86 10.39
N LEU A 82 6.65 11.61 10.11
CA LEU A 82 5.60 11.95 11.07
C LEU A 82 4.37 11.08 10.81
N VAL A 83 3.80 10.51 11.86
CA VAL A 83 2.47 9.87 11.85
C VAL A 83 1.63 10.57 12.90
N ASP A 84 0.50 11.15 12.51
CA ASP A 84 -0.32 12.04 13.34
C ASP A 84 0.51 13.13 14.03
N GLY A 85 1.46 13.71 13.31
CA GLY A 85 2.35 14.76 13.81
C GLY A 85 3.48 14.29 14.74
N VAL A 86 3.57 13.00 15.04
CA VAL A 86 4.62 12.42 15.90
C VAL A 86 5.74 11.85 15.03
N ASP A 87 6.98 12.31 15.25
CA ASP A 87 8.14 11.73 14.55
C ASP A 87 8.42 10.31 15.05
N ILE A 88 8.17 9.34 14.18
CA ILE A 88 8.31 7.91 14.52
C ILE A 88 9.78 7.50 14.77
N ASN A 89 10.73 8.27 14.27
CA ASN A 89 12.17 7.99 14.46
C ASN A 89 12.63 8.31 15.90
N LEU A 90 11.86 9.16 16.61
CA LEU A 90 12.13 9.52 18.00
C LEU A 90 11.41 8.60 19.00
N LEU A 91 10.51 7.74 18.52
CA LEU A 91 9.77 6.81 19.38
C LEU A 91 10.72 5.76 20.00
N SER A 92 10.43 5.43 21.25
CA SER A 92 11.01 4.23 21.86
C SER A 92 10.57 2.97 21.09
N ARG A 93 11.30 1.87 21.27
CA ARG A 93 10.91 0.57 20.67
C ARG A 93 9.45 0.19 20.99
N LYS A 94 9.03 0.38 22.24
CA LYS A 94 7.66 0.12 22.69
C LYS A 94 6.65 1.04 21.98
N GLY A 95 6.97 2.35 21.85
CA GLY A 95 6.11 3.31 21.15
C GLY A 95 5.97 2.98 19.66
N LEU A 96 7.05 2.57 19.00
CA LEU A 96 7.02 2.17 17.59
C LEU A 96 6.21 0.88 17.37
N TYR A 97 6.29 -0.08 18.30
CA TYR A 97 5.43 -1.28 18.23
C TYR A 97 3.94 -0.91 18.38
N ALA A 98 3.59 -0.09 19.37
CA ALA A 98 2.22 0.38 19.57
C ALA A 98 1.68 1.16 18.34
N LEU A 99 2.52 1.96 17.68
CA LEU A 99 2.16 2.62 16.44
C LEU A 99 1.88 1.62 15.32
N ARG A 100 2.73 0.60 15.17
CA ARG A 100 2.57 -0.43 14.13
C ARG A 100 1.35 -1.33 14.33
N ASP A 101 0.74 -1.35 15.52
CA ASP A 101 -0.53 -2.06 15.73
C ASP A 101 -1.69 -1.42 14.96
N ARG A 102 -1.55 -0.14 14.56
CA ARG A 102 -2.48 0.57 13.69
C ARG A 102 -2.25 0.30 12.20
N PHE A 103 -1.22 -0.46 11.85
CA PHE A 103 -0.79 -0.68 10.47
C PHE A 103 -1.07 -2.12 10.01
N GLY A 104 -1.67 -2.24 8.82
CA GLY A 104 -1.63 -3.45 8.02
C GLY A 104 -0.52 -3.33 6.97
N VAL A 105 0.19 -4.43 6.69
CA VAL A 105 1.23 -4.44 5.66
C VAL A 105 1.09 -5.69 4.79
N MET A 106 1.05 -5.49 3.49
CA MET A 106 1.10 -6.54 2.50
C MET A 106 2.33 -6.37 1.61
N PHE A 107 3.29 -7.28 1.73
CA PHE A 107 4.50 -7.30 0.91
C PHE A 107 4.28 -8.00 -0.43
N GLN A 108 5.17 -7.71 -1.37
CA GLN A 108 5.13 -8.19 -2.77
C GLN A 108 4.93 -9.71 -2.91
N THR A 109 5.54 -10.53 -2.07
CA THR A 109 5.39 -12.00 -2.10
C THR A 109 4.22 -12.51 -1.24
N GLY A 110 3.49 -11.61 -0.54
CA GLY A 110 2.52 -11.96 0.49
C GLY A 110 3.18 -12.27 1.84
N ALA A 111 4.42 -12.73 1.87
CA ALA A 111 5.22 -13.05 3.06
C ALA A 111 4.46 -13.93 4.08
N LEU A 112 3.74 -14.94 3.61
CA LEU A 112 3.09 -15.92 4.46
C LEU A 112 4.12 -16.83 5.10
N PHE A 113 3.84 -17.32 6.29
CA PHE A 113 4.62 -18.37 6.94
C PHE A 113 4.28 -19.72 6.32
N GLU A 114 5.21 -20.31 5.59
CA GLU A 114 5.02 -21.58 4.87
C GLU A 114 4.68 -22.76 5.80
N SER A 115 5.16 -22.71 7.04
CA SER A 115 4.91 -23.74 8.08
C SER A 115 3.58 -23.60 8.80
N MET A 116 2.79 -22.59 8.48
CA MET A 116 1.50 -22.29 9.09
C MET A 116 0.37 -22.47 8.10
N THR A 117 -0.79 -22.91 8.58
CA THR A 117 -2.02 -22.94 7.76
C THR A 117 -2.45 -21.51 7.39
N VAL A 118 -3.37 -21.39 6.44
CA VAL A 118 -4.04 -20.11 6.11
C VAL A 118 -4.67 -19.50 7.34
N PHE A 119 -5.39 -20.30 8.13
CA PHE A 119 -6.00 -19.85 9.37
C PHE A 119 -4.95 -19.28 10.34
N ASP A 120 -3.86 -20.02 10.57
CA ASP A 120 -2.82 -19.60 11.51
C ASP A 120 -2.06 -18.37 11.02
N ASN A 121 -1.81 -18.23 9.71
CA ASN A 121 -1.24 -17.03 9.13
C ASN A 121 -2.09 -15.78 9.42
N VAL A 122 -3.42 -15.89 9.26
CA VAL A 122 -4.34 -14.76 9.51
C VAL A 122 -4.54 -14.55 11.02
N ALA A 123 -4.58 -15.61 11.82
CA ALA A 123 -4.71 -15.54 13.27
C ALA A 123 -3.46 -14.99 13.97
N PHE A 124 -2.29 -15.11 13.35
CA PHE A 124 -0.99 -14.79 13.96
C PHE A 124 -0.94 -13.38 14.60
N PRO A 125 -1.35 -12.29 13.94
CA PRO A 125 -1.34 -10.97 14.56
C PRO A 125 -2.25 -10.87 15.79
N LEU A 126 -3.40 -11.52 15.79
CA LEU A 126 -4.34 -11.52 16.92
C LEU A 126 -3.74 -12.24 18.13
N ARG A 127 -3.14 -13.41 17.91
CA ARG A 127 -2.49 -14.19 18.99
C ARG A 127 -1.31 -13.47 19.60
N GLU A 128 -0.50 -12.79 18.79
CA GLU A 128 0.71 -12.10 19.25
C GLU A 128 0.42 -10.76 19.95
N LYS A 129 -0.65 -10.06 19.56
CA LYS A 129 -0.86 -8.68 19.98
C LYS A 129 -2.09 -8.46 20.85
N THR A 130 -3.01 -9.42 20.94
CA THR A 130 -4.24 -9.29 21.73
C THR A 130 -4.30 -10.33 22.85
N LYS A 131 -5.28 -10.16 23.72
CA LYS A 131 -5.63 -11.15 24.76
C LYS A 131 -6.90 -11.91 24.40
N SER A 132 -7.33 -11.85 23.13
CA SER A 132 -8.55 -12.51 22.65
C SER A 132 -8.45 -14.03 22.80
N GLY A 133 -9.55 -14.63 23.19
CA GLY A 133 -9.66 -16.09 23.27
C GLY A 133 -9.71 -16.73 21.87
N GLU A 134 -9.33 -18.02 21.76
CA GLU A 134 -9.33 -18.73 20.47
C GLU A 134 -10.71 -18.75 19.77
N GLY A 135 -11.81 -18.64 20.52
CA GLY A 135 -13.15 -18.51 19.95
C GLY A 135 -13.35 -17.19 19.18
N GLU A 136 -12.97 -16.07 19.80
CA GLU A 136 -13.02 -14.75 19.18
C GLU A 136 -12.08 -14.64 17.96
N ILE A 137 -10.86 -15.21 18.11
CA ILE A 137 -9.89 -15.27 17.00
C ILE A 137 -10.46 -16.06 15.84
N ARG A 138 -11.08 -17.22 16.10
CA ARG A 138 -11.71 -18.05 15.06
C ARG A 138 -12.81 -17.29 14.32
N GLU A 139 -13.67 -16.62 15.05
CA GLU A 139 -14.75 -15.83 14.47
C GLU A 139 -14.20 -14.73 13.55
N LYS A 140 -13.25 -13.92 14.06
CA LYS A 140 -12.64 -12.83 13.30
C LYS A 140 -11.90 -13.32 12.05
N VAL A 141 -11.11 -14.38 12.17
CA VAL A 141 -10.39 -14.97 11.02
C VAL A 141 -11.37 -15.49 9.97
N THR A 142 -12.44 -16.18 10.40
CA THR A 142 -13.46 -16.67 9.47
C THR A 142 -14.14 -15.53 8.72
N GLN A 143 -14.49 -14.44 9.41
CA GLN A 143 -15.07 -13.24 8.79
C GLN A 143 -14.13 -12.62 7.75
N VAL A 144 -12.84 -12.43 8.08
CA VAL A 144 -11.88 -11.80 7.18
C VAL A 144 -11.55 -12.72 5.99
N LEU A 145 -11.47 -14.04 6.18
CA LEU A 145 -11.31 -14.98 5.07
C LEU A 145 -12.52 -14.99 4.13
N ALA A 146 -13.72 -14.88 4.67
CA ALA A 146 -14.94 -14.75 3.84
C ALA A 146 -14.91 -13.44 3.04
N LEU A 147 -14.50 -12.32 3.67
CA LEU A 147 -14.37 -11.02 3.02
C LEU A 147 -13.43 -11.04 1.80
N VAL A 148 -12.30 -11.77 1.89
CA VAL A 148 -11.38 -11.92 0.76
C VAL A 148 -11.78 -13.03 -0.22
N GLY A 149 -12.96 -13.64 -0.04
CA GLY A 149 -13.51 -14.69 -0.90
C GLY A 149 -12.81 -16.05 -0.74
N LEU A 150 -12.35 -16.38 0.46
CA LEU A 150 -11.66 -17.63 0.80
C LEU A 150 -12.25 -18.32 2.06
N PRO A 151 -13.59 -18.50 2.18
CA PRO A 151 -14.23 -18.97 3.42
C PRO A 151 -13.76 -20.37 3.87
N ASP A 152 -13.48 -21.27 2.92
CA ASP A 152 -13.22 -22.70 3.21
C ASP A 152 -11.73 -23.08 3.09
N THR A 153 -10.83 -22.09 3.14
CA THR A 153 -9.40 -22.33 2.89
C THR A 153 -8.54 -22.39 4.15
N GLY A 154 -9.14 -22.16 5.32
CA GLY A 154 -8.41 -22.04 6.59
C GLY A 154 -7.45 -23.17 6.93
N GLY A 155 -7.78 -24.41 6.56
CA GLY A 155 -6.94 -25.58 6.83
C GLY A 155 -5.80 -25.83 5.84
N LYS A 156 -5.75 -25.09 4.71
CA LYS A 156 -4.70 -25.25 3.69
C LYS A 156 -3.39 -24.60 4.11
N TYR A 157 -2.30 -25.05 3.49
CA TYR A 157 -0.99 -24.42 3.58
C TYR A 157 -0.73 -23.51 2.39
N PRO A 158 0.21 -22.55 2.48
CA PRO A 158 0.52 -21.60 1.40
C PRO A 158 0.90 -22.26 0.07
N ASP A 159 1.59 -23.40 0.10
CA ASP A 159 1.99 -24.18 -1.09
C ASP A 159 0.82 -24.84 -1.82
N GLU A 160 -0.34 -24.98 -1.17
CA GLU A 160 -1.59 -25.48 -1.78
C GLU A 160 -2.41 -24.38 -2.46
N LEU A 161 -1.95 -23.11 -2.42
CA LEU A 161 -2.67 -21.96 -2.90
C LEU A 161 -2.16 -21.47 -4.27
N SER A 162 -3.07 -20.97 -5.12
CA SER A 162 -2.66 -20.18 -6.27
C SER A 162 -2.06 -18.83 -5.85
N GLY A 163 -1.27 -18.19 -6.73
CA GLY A 163 -0.68 -16.87 -6.44
C GLY A 163 -1.72 -15.82 -6.06
N GLY A 164 -2.89 -15.82 -6.68
CA GLY A 164 -4.01 -14.93 -6.33
C GLY A 164 -4.58 -15.24 -4.94
N MET A 165 -4.71 -16.52 -4.56
CA MET A 165 -5.14 -16.90 -3.21
C MET A 165 -4.12 -16.48 -2.16
N VAL A 166 -2.82 -16.64 -2.40
CA VAL A 166 -1.75 -16.16 -1.52
C VAL A 166 -1.90 -14.66 -1.25
N ARG A 167 -2.17 -13.85 -2.30
CA ARG A 167 -2.40 -12.41 -2.16
C ARG A 167 -3.64 -12.10 -1.31
N ARG A 168 -4.73 -12.83 -1.49
CA ARG A 168 -5.96 -12.67 -0.70
C ARG A 168 -5.76 -13.04 0.76
N VAL A 169 -5.02 -14.11 1.07
CA VAL A 169 -4.65 -14.46 2.45
C VAL A 169 -3.76 -13.40 3.09
N ALA A 170 -2.78 -12.87 2.35
CA ALA A 170 -1.91 -11.79 2.82
C ALA A 170 -2.72 -10.51 3.12
N LEU A 171 -3.72 -10.18 2.30
CA LEU A 171 -4.66 -9.10 2.57
C LEU A 171 -5.49 -9.39 3.84
N ALA A 172 -6.05 -10.58 3.98
CA ALA A 172 -6.79 -11.00 5.17
C ALA A 172 -5.95 -10.80 6.45
N ARG A 173 -4.68 -11.25 6.42
CA ARG A 173 -3.75 -11.06 7.53
C ARG A 173 -3.45 -9.58 7.82
N ALA A 174 -3.31 -8.76 6.79
CA ALA A 174 -3.07 -7.33 6.96
C ALA A 174 -4.28 -6.60 7.57
N MET A 175 -5.50 -7.12 7.36
CA MET A 175 -6.75 -6.50 7.80
C MET A 175 -7.28 -7.00 9.13
N VAL A 176 -6.85 -8.17 9.60
CA VAL A 176 -7.46 -8.88 10.73
C VAL A 176 -7.45 -8.08 12.05
N MET A 177 -6.55 -7.09 12.17
CA MET A 177 -6.43 -6.19 13.32
C MET A 177 -7.22 -4.88 13.16
N ASP A 178 -8.08 -4.75 12.16
CA ASP A 178 -8.81 -3.52 11.81
C ASP A 178 -7.90 -2.27 11.74
N PRO A 179 -6.85 -2.30 10.89
CA PRO A 179 -5.85 -1.24 10.84
C PRO A 179 -6.43 0.08 10.31
N GLU A 180 -5.89 1.22 10.78
CA GLU A 180 -6.21 2.55 10.26
C GLU A 180 -5.51 2.83 8.93
N ILE A 181 -4.33 2.27 8.76
CA ILE A 181 -3.49 2.46 7.56
C ILE A 181 -3.04 1.10 7.04
N ILE A 182 -3.23 0.85 5.75
CA ILE A 182 -2.72 -0.35 5.10
C ILE A 182 -1.72 0.03 4.01
N PHE A 183 -0.54 -0.58 4.08
CA PHE A 183 0.53 -0.42 3.12
C PHE A 183 0.61 -1.63 2.19
N PHE A 184 0.72 -1.36 0.90
CA PHE A 184 0.86 -2.36 -0.14
C PHE A 184 2.15 -2.13 -0.94
N ASP A 185 3.07 -3.08 -0.90
CA ASP A 185 4.28 -3.04 -1.72
C ASP A 185 4.11 -3.98 -2.91
N GLU A 186 3.69 -3.45 -4.05
CA GLU A 186 3.48 -4.16 -5.31
C GLU A 186 2.56 -5.41 -5.18
N PRO A 187 1.30 -5.27 -4.71
CA PRO A 187 0.46 -6.40 -4.34
C PRO A 187 0.08 -7.33 -5.50
N THR A 188 0.21 -6.87 -6.73
CA THR A 188 -0.25 -7.53 -7.96
C THR A 188 0.87 -7.99 -8.87
N THR A 189 2.12 -7.68 -8.53
CA THR A 189 3.29 -8.07 -9.34
C THR A 189 3.39 -9.58 -9.49
N GLY A 190 3.60 -10.03 -10.75
CA GLY A 190 3.74 -11.44 -11.10
C GLY A 190 2.43 -12.20 -11.25
N LEU A 191 1.28 -11.51 -11.19
CA LEU A 191 -0.03 -12.10 -11.47
C LEU A 191 -0.44 -11.88 -12.93
N ASP A 192 -1.20 -12.84 -13.47
CA ASP A 192 -1.84 -12.65 -14.76
C ASP A 192 -2.88 -11.52 -14.73
N PRO A 193 -3.24 -10.90 -15.88
CA PRO A 193 -4.11 -9.72 -15.91
C PRO A 193 -5.48 -9.93 -15.28
N ILE A 194 -6.06 -11.13 -15.38
CA ILE A 194 -7.41 -11.41 -14.84
C ILE A 194 -7.35 -11.46 -13.31
N ILE A 195 -6.37 -12.17 -12.75
CA ILE A 195 -6.17 -12.27 -11.29
C ILE A 195 -5.76 -10.91 -10.74
N ARG A 196 -4.84 -10.18 -11.39
CA ARG A 196 -4.45 -8.83 -11.05
C ARG A 196 -5.68 -7.92 -10.87
N ASN A 197 -6.55 -7.86 -11.88
CA ASN A 197 -7.75 -7.03 -11.84
C ASN A 197 -8.73 -7.47 -10.73
N SER A 198 -8.82 -8.78 -10.46
CA SER A 198 -9.61 -9.31 -9.34
C SER A 198 -9.06 -8.85 -7.98
N ILE A 199 -7.74 -8.81 -7.80
CA ILE A 199 -7.11 -8.29 -6.57
C ILE A 199 -7.33 -6.78 -6.44
N LEU A 200 -7.09 -6.00 -7.51
CA LEU A 200 -7.32 -4.55 -7.48
C LEU A 200 -8.77 -4.21 -7.14
N LYS A 201 -9.73 -4.95 -7.74
CA LYS A 201 -11.15 -4.80 -7.40
C LYS A 201 -11.42 -5.13 -5.93
N LEU A 202 -10.89 -6.22 -5.41
CA LEU A 202 -11.03 -6.60 -4.01
C LEU A 202 -10.50 -5.51 -3.08
N LEU A 203 -9.32 -4.93 -3.35
CA LEU A 203 -8.75 -3.83 -2.58
C LEU A 203 -9.66 -2.59 -2.59
N CYS A 204 -10.20 -2.24 -3.75
CA CYS A 204 -11.13 -1.13 -3.90
C CYS A 204 -12.43 -1.35 -3.11
N ASP A 205 -13.05 -2.53 -3.24
CA ASP A 205 -14.29 -2.87 -2.55
C ASP A 205 -14.08 -2.87 -1.03
N THR A 206 -12.98 -3.45 -0.56
CA THR A 206 -12.58 -3.45 0.86
C THR A 206 -12.36 -2.02 1.38
N TRP A 207 -11.67 -1.17 0.62
CA TRP A 207 -11.49 0.23 1.01
C TRP A 207 -12.83 0.97 1.12
N ARG A 208 -13.77 0.75 0.22
CA ARG A 208 -15.11 1.36 0.26
C ARG A 208 -15.88 0.96 1.50
N GLU A 209 -15.73 -0.28 1.95
CA GLU A 209 -16.43 -0.80 3.13
C GLU A 209 -15.84 -0.27 4.44
N PHE A 210 -14.51 -0.22 4.56
CA PHE A 210 -13.82 0.09 5.82
C PHE A 210 -13.21 1.48 5.89
N SER A 211 -13.05 2.20 4.77
CA SER A 211 -12.54 3.57 4.69
C SER A 211 -11.20 3.82 5.40
N PHE A 212 -10.29 2.84 5.41
CA PHE A 212 -8.93 3.00 5.94
C PHE A 212 -8.06 3.86 5.02
N THR A 213 -6.92 4.33 5.49
CA THR A 213 -5.92 4.98 4.64
C THR A 213 -5.14 3.92 3.88
N MET A 214 -5.05 4.02 2.55
CA MET A 214 -4.31 3.10 1.71
C MET A 214 -3.10 3.79 1.10
N VAL A 215 -1.91 3.22 1.29
CA VAL A 215 -0.68 3.62 0.60
C VAL A 215 -0.17 2.43 -0.20
N MET A 216 -0.07 2.58 -1.51
CA MET A 216 0.32 1.50 -2.39
C MET A 216 1.48 1.89 -3.30
N VAL A 217 2.49 1.06 -3.39
CA VAL A 217 3.46 1.07 -4.49
C VAL A 217 2.95 0.16 -5.59
N SER A 218 2.85 0.64 -6.83
CA SER A 218 2.36 -0.16 -7.95
C SER A 218 3.02 0.20 -9.28
N HIS A 219 2.98 -0.76 -10.20
CA HIS A 219 3.35 -0.63 -11.60
C HIS A 219 2.15 -0.88 -12.54
N ASP A 220 0.95 -1.09 -12.00
CA ASP A 220 -0.26 -1.40 -12.77
C ASP A 220 -0.87 -0.14 -13.39
N ILE A 221 -0.21 0.38 -14.40
CA ILE A 221 -0.62 1.57 -15.17
C ILE A 221 -1.25 1.07 -16.48
N PRO A 222 -2.37 1.66 -16.92
CA PRO A 222 -3.12 2.80 -16.36
C PRO A 222 -4.27 2.42 -15.40
N GLU A 223 -4.53 1.14 -15.18
CA GLU A 223 -5.74 0.64 -14.50
C GLU A 223 -5.92 1.24 -13.10
N ILE A 224 -4.80 1.46 -12.39
CA ILE A 224 -4.80 1.97 -11.02
C ILE A 224 -5.33 3.41 -10.91
N PHE A 225 -5.24 4.21 -11.97
CA PHE A 225 -5.66 5.62 -11.96
C PHE A 225 -7.17 5.79 -11.79
N ASN A 226 -7.95 4.76 -12.15
CA ASN A 226 -9.40 4.82 -12.08
C ASN A 226 -9.95 4.81 -10.64
N TRP A 227 -9.15 4.47 -9.65
CA TRP A 227 -9.62 4.28 -8.30
C TRP A 227 -8.70 4.83 -7.19
N CYS A 228 -7.55 5.45 -7.54
CA CYS A 228 -6.74 6.15 -6.57
C CYS A 228 -7.13 7.64 -6.48
N HIS A 229 -7.11 8.19 -5.26
CA HIS A 229 -7.41 9.60 -4.99
C HIS A 229 -6.21 10.48 -5.28
N ASN A 230 -5.03 10.01 -4.85
CA ASN A 230 -3.77 10.73 -4.98
C ASN A 230 -2.73 9.87 -5.68
N LEU A 231 -1.95 10.52 -6.53
CA LEU A 231 -0.85 9.92 -7.24
C LEU A 231 0.45 10.62 -6.83
N VAL A 232 1.48 9.83 -6.58
CA VAL A 232 2.84 10.28 -6.26
C VAL A 232 3.78 9.70 -7.29
N VAL A 233 4.51 10.55 -7.98
CA VAL A 233 5.49 10.16 -9.00
C VAL A 233 6.88 10.33 -8.42
N VAL A 234 7.64 9.23 -8.36
CA VAL A 234 9.01 9.22 -7.84
C VAL A 234 10.00 9.09 -8.99
N ARG A 235 11.00 9.98 -9.03
CA ARG A 235 12.09 9.98 -10.01
C ARG A 235 13.42 10.12 -9.29
N ALA A 236 14.31 9.14 -9.45
CA ALA A 236 15.69 9.18 -8.92
C ALA A 236 15.76 9.66 -7.45
N GLY A 237 14.95 9.07 -6.57
CA GLY A 237 14.93 9.38 -5.15
C GLY A 237 14.24 10.69 -4.75
N LYS A 238 13.59 11.38 -5.68
CA LYS A 238 12.85 12.63 -5.42
C LYS A 238 11.37 12.49 -5.79
N ILE A 239 10.52 13.32 -5.20
CA ILE A 239 9.13 13.46 -5.63
C ILE A 239 9.12 14.38 -6.86
N ALA A 240 8.80 13.82 -8.02
CA ALA A 240 8.64 14.59 -9.26
C ALA A 240 7.28 15.28 -9.30
N ALA A 241 6.22 14.60 -8.85
CA ALA A 241 4.89 15.17 -8.73
C ALA A 241 4.11 14.44 -7.62
N ALA A 242 3.23 15.13 -6.90
CA ALA A 242 2.32 14.55 -5.92
C ALA A 242 1.04 15.38 -5.82
N GLY A 243 -0.10 14.72 -5.71
CA GLY A 243 -1.39 15.39 -5.57
C GLY A 243 -2.56 14.56 -6.08
N PRO A 244 -3.74 15.19 -6.23
CA PRO A 244 -4.92 14.52 -6.78
C PRO A 244 -4.62 13.86 -8.13
N THR A 245 -5.07 12.62 -8.32
CA THR A 245 -4.77 11.83 -9.53
C THR A 245 -5.10 12.59 -10.82
N ALA A 246 -6.25 13.25 -10.89
CA ALA A 246 -6.64 14.02 -12.07
C ALA A 246 -5.64 15.15 -12.42
N SER A 247 -5.09 15.81 -11.39
CA SER A 247 -4.09 16.89 -11.59
C SER A 247 -2.76 16.32 -12.10
N ILE A 248 -2.34 15.16 -11.60
CA ILE A 248 -1.11 14.51 -12.06
C ILE A 248 -1.24 13.98 -13.48
N LEU A 249 -2.39 13.40 -13.84
CA LEU A 249 -2.66 12.94 -15.22
C LEU A 249 -2.73 14.09 -16.22
N ALA A 250 -3.09 15.30 -15.78
CA ALA A 250 -3.09 16.52 -16.61
C ALA A 250 -1.75 17.29 -16.57
N SER A 251 -0.71 16.74 -15.94
CA SER A 251 0.61 17.38 -15.85
C SER A 251 1.24 17.54 -17.24
N GLU A 252 1.89 18.68 -17.46
CA GLU A 252 2.66 18.95 -18.68
C GLU A 252 4.13 18.48 -18.57
N ASP A 253 4.56 17.98 -17.41
CA ASP A 253 5.92 17.46 -17.24
C ASP A 253 6.15 16.23 -18.13
N PRO A 254 7.13 16.25 -19.04
CA PRO A 254 7.33 15.17 -20.00
C PRO A 254 7.65 13.83 -19.36
N PHE A 255 8.32 13.81 -18.20
CA PHE A 255 8.61 12.57 -17.45
C PHE A 255 7.33 11.99 -16.83
N VAL A 256 6.50 12.84 -16.23
CA VAL A 256 5.23 12.43 -15.66
C VAL A 256 4.35 11.86 -16.77
N GLN A 257 4.24 12.56 -17.90
CA GLN A 257 3.46 12.10 -19.06
C GLN A 257 3.96 10.77 -19.59
N GLN A 258 5.26 10.62 -19.81
CA GLN A 258 5.84 9.36 -20.27
C GLN A 258 5.51 8.20 -19.32
N LEU A 259 5.61 8.44 -18.01
CA LEU A 259 5.34 7.40 -17.00
C LEU A 259 3.85 7.01 -16.96
N VAL A 260 2.91 7.98 -17.01
CA VAL A 260 1.47 7.69 -16.92
C VAL A 260 0.88 7.13 -18.20
N THR A 261 1.45 7.44 -19.36
CA THR A 261 1.01 6.90 -20.65
C THR A 261 1.69 5.58 -21.00
N GLY A 262 2.85 5.29 -20.38
CA GLY A 262 3.68 4.14 -20.76
C GLY A 262 4.35 4.29 -22.11
N ASP A 263 4.50 5.53 -22.62
CA ASP A 263 5.11 5.76 -23.92
C ASP A 263 6.61 5.40 -23.89
N SER A 264 7.07 4.71 -24.93
CA SER A 264 8.49 4.40 -25.11
C SER A 264 9.32 5.62 -25.53
N ALA A 265 8.69 6.65 -26.10
CA ALA A 265 9.33 7.91 -26.48
C ALA A 265 9.21 8.93 -25.35
N GLY A 266 10.35 9.52 -24.92
CA GLY A 266 10.33 10.54 -23.88
C GLY A 266 11.68 10.74 -23.20
N PRO A 267 11.73 11.51 -22.09
CA PRO A 267 12.97 11.83 -21.39
C PRO A 267 13.66 10.63 -20.72
N VAL A 268 12.97 9.50 -20.59
CA VAL A 268 13.57 8.24 -20.17
C VAL A 268 13.92 7.43 -21.41
N SER A 269 15.19 7.40 -21.78
CA SER A 269 15.64 6.50 -22.85
C SER A 269 15.94 5.11 -22.23
N LEU A 270 15.41 4.07 -22.87
CA LEU A 270 15.69 2.67 -22.54
C LEU A 270 17.00 2.25 -23.26
N LEU A 271 18.15 2.81 -22.84
CA LEU A 271 19.47 2.33 -23.25
C LEU A 271 20.25 1.86 -22.06
#